data_f00853fcb90f4691a23dfb268835485b
#
_entry.id   f00853fcb90f4691a23dfb268835485b
#
_cell.length_a   1.000
_cell.length_b   1.000
_cell.length_c   1.000
_cell.angle_alpha   90.00
_cell.angle_beta   90.00
_cell.angle_gamma   90.00
#
_symmetry.space_group_name_H-M   'P 1'
#
loop_
_entity.id
_entity.type
_entity.pdbx_description
1 polymer ?
#
loop_
_entity_poly.entity_id
_entity_poly.type
_entity_poly.pdbx_seq_one_letter_code
_entity_poly.pdbx_strand_id
1 'polypeptide(L)'
;MGGYRLEIRAAAMDVIRHLPPGIKRAVRAALDSLAEDPSRGDRLHGELEGRFKFRVRRYRIIYGLDRGKRILNVLAVGHRRSVYEEFAEREKARSAD
;
A
#
# COMPACT_ATOMS: atom_id res chain seq x y z
N MET A 1 -11.87 -13.43 12.79
CA MET A 1 -10.96 -13.66 12.87
C MET A 1 -10.18 -13.85 11.79
N GLY A 2 -9.29 -14.06 11.56
CA GLY A 2 -8.58 -14.27 10.41
C GLY A 2 -8.03 -13.08 9.77
N GLY A 3 -7.14 -12.43 10.36
CA GLY A 3 -6.46 -11.32 9.71
C GLY A 3 -5.66 -11.79 8.50
N TYR A 4 -5.18 -10.84 7.72
CA TYR A 4 -4.32 -11.08 6.58
C TYR A 4 -2.87 -10.92 7.03
N ARG A 5 -1.98 -11.65 6.36
CA ARG A 5 -0.55 -11.48 6.58
C ARG A 5 -0.05 -10.32 5.71
N LEU A 6 0.78 -9.48 6.27
CA LEU A 6 1.36 -8.37 5.52
C LEU A 6 2.62 -8.82 4.79
N GLU A 7 2.71 -8.45 3.51
CA GLU A 7 3.95 -8.56 2.76
C GLU A 7 4.22 -7.19 2.17
N ILE A 8 5.40 -6.66 2.38
CA ILE A 8 5.72 -5.30 1.98
C ILE A 8 6.80 -5.33 0.92
N ARG A 9 6.51 -4.77 -0.25
CA ARG A 9 7.50 -4.67 -1.32
C ARG A 9 8.72 -3.88 -0.85
N ALA A 10 9.88 -4.23 -1.38
CA ALA A 10 11.13 -3.58 -0.99
C ALA A 10 11.07 -2.06 -1.17
N ALA A 11 10.49 -1.59 -2.28
CA ALA A 11 10.40 -0.15 -2.53
C ALA A 11 9.51 0.55 -1.49
N ALA A 12 8.42 -0.09 -1.07
CA ALA A 12 7.55 0.46 -0.05
C ALA A 12 8.24 0.47 1.30
N MET A 13 8.96 -0.61 1.62
CA MET A 13 9.68 -0.71 2.88
C MET A 13 10.75 0.38 2.97
N ASP A 14 11.42 0.66 1.87
CA ASP A 14 12.45 1.69 1.83
C ASP A 14 11.87 3.08 2.17
N VAL A 15 10.70 3.40 1.63
CA VAL A 15 10.02 4.64 1.95
C VAL A 15 9.65 4.67 3.44
N ILE A 16 9.08 3.59 3.94
CA ILE A 16 8.64 3.52 5.34
C ILE A 16 9.80 3.77 6.29
N ARG A 17 10.97 3.19 6.00
CA ARG A 17 12.14 3.35 6.85
C ARG A 17 12.55 4.81 7.02
N HIS A 18 12.32 5.63 6.01
CA HIS A 18 12.79 7.01 5.99
C HIS A 18 11.71 8.03 6.34
N LEU A 19 10.51 7.57 6.71
CA LEU A 19 9.46 8.48 7.13
C LEU A 19 9.79 9.12 8.49
N PRO A 20 9.32 10.35 8.72
CA PRO A 20 9.44 10.95 10.06
C PRO A 20 8.78 10.04 11.10
N PRO A 21 9.29 9.99 12.34
CA PRO A 21 8.81 9.02 13.34
C PRO A 21 7.31 9.03 13.60
N GLY A 22 6.69 10.20 13.64
CA GLY A 22 5.24 10.28 13.88
C GLY A 22 4.44 9.68 12.73
N ILE A 23 4.86 9.94 11.49
CA ILE A 23 4.19 9.40 10.32
C ILE A 23 4.47 7.91 10.20
N LYS A 24 5.69 7.48 10.51
CA LYS A 24 6.04 6.08 10.49
C LYS A 24 5.14 5.28 11.43
N ARG A 25 4.92 5.79 12.64
CA ARG A 25 4.02 5.13 13.60
C ARG A 25 2.59 5.08 13.07
N ALA A 26 2.12 6.15 12.44
CA ALA A 26 0.77 6.19 11.88
C ALA A 26 0.62 5.21 10.73
N VAL A 27 1.64 5.08 9.87
CA VAL A 27 1.63 4.12 8.78
C VAL A 27 1.61 2.69 9.34
N ARG A 28 2.43 2.41 10.34
CA ARG A 28 2.47 1.08 10.95
C ARG A 28 1.12 0.71 11.56
N ALA A 29 0.49 1.64 12.27
CA ALA A 29 -0.83 1.40 12.85
C ALA A 29 -1.87 1.17 11.75
N ALA A 30 -1.77 1.92 10.64
CA ALA A 30 -2.67 1.73 9.51
C ALA A 30 -2.50 0.36 8.88
N LEU A 31 -1.26 -0.12 8.72
CA LEU A 31 -1.01 -1.44 8.16
C LEU A 31 -1.59 -2.54 9.05
N ASP A 32 -1.44 -2.41 10.36
CA ASP A 32 -2.03 -3.38 11.28
C ASP A 32 -3.55 -3.40 11.18
N SER A 33 -4.16 -2.22 11.09
CA SER A 33 -5.60 -2.09 10.94
C SER A 33 -6.08 -2.71 9.63
N LEU A 34 -5.37 -2.48 8.52
CA LEU A 34 -5.71 -3.04 7.22
C LEU A 34 -5.53 -4.55 7.20
N ALA A 35 -4.54 -5.08 7.91
CA ALA A 35 -4.34 -6.52 8.00
C ALA A 35 -5.53 -7.20 8.68
N GLU A 36 -6.13 -6.53 9.65
CA GLU A 36 -7.32 -7.07 10.31
C GLU A 36 -8.56 -6.93 9.44
N ASP A 37 -8.68 -5.83 8.71
CA ASP A 37 -9.84 -5.57 7.88
C ASP A 37 -9.40 -4.88 6.58
N PRO A 38 -9.04 -5.63 5.56
CA PRO A 38 -8.57 -5.05 4.29
C PRO A 38 -9.60 -4.21 3.55
N SER A 39 -10.87 -4.31 3.91
CA SER A 39 -11.92 -3.54 3.26
C SER A 39 -11.96 -2.07 3.68
N ARG A 40 -11.11 -1.67 4.61
CA ARG A 40 -11.07 -0.28 5.07
C ARG A 40 -10.55 0.69 4.02
N GLY A 41 -9.79 0.21 3.05
CA GLY A 41 -9.29 1.06 1.99
C GLY A 41 -10.31 1.22 0.87
N ASP A 42 -10.00 2.11 -0.06
CA ASP A 42 -10.87 2.39 -1.21
C ASP A 42 -10.25 1.80 -2.47
N ARG A 43 -11.11 1.34 -3.36
CA ARG A 43 -10.65 0.77 -4.63
C ARG A 43 -10.07 1.85 -5.52
N LEU A 44 -9.00 1.50 -6.21
CA LEU A 44 -8.48 2.36 -7.27
C LEU A 44 -9.13 1.96 -8.59
N HIS A 45 -9.11 2.88 -9.55
CA HIS A 45 -9.77 2.68 -10.82
C HIS A 45 -8.79 2.97 -11.97
N GLY A 46 -9.22 2.70 -13.19
CA GLY A 46 -8.42 2.97 -14.37
C GLY A 46 -7.20 2.06 -14.46
N GLU A 47 -6.04 2.65 -14.69
CA GLU A 47 -4.80 1.90 -14.82
C GLU A 47 -4.42 1.12 -13.56
N LEU A 48 -4.93 1.53 -12.42
CA LEU A 48 -4.59 0.91 -11.13
C LEU A 48 -5.71 0.03 -10.59
N GLU A 49 -6.65 -0.34 -11.45
CA GLU A 49 -7.77 -1.19 -11.05
C GLU A 49 -7.28 -2.50 -10.44
N GLY A 50 -7.97 -3.00 -9.44
CA GLY A 50 -7.57 -4.20 -8.72
C GLY A 50 -6.73 -3.91 -7.49
N ARG A 51 -6.34 -2.67 -7.30
CA ARG A 51 -5.60 -2.23 -6.12
C ARG A 51 -6.45 -1.33 -5.27
N PHE A 52 -5.95 -1.04 -4.07
CA PHE A 52 -6.64 -0.25 -3.07
C PHE A 52 -5.72 0.83 -2.55
N LYS A 53 -6.31 1.89 -2.02
CA LYS A 53 -5.55 2.95 -1.36
C LYS A 53 -6.07 3.16 0.05
N PHE A 54 -5.20 3.59 0.94
CA PHE A 54 -5.58 3.97 2.29
C PHE A 54 -4.85 5.24 2.68
N ARG A 55 -5.60 6.18 3.24
CA ARG A 55 -5.05 7.49 3.56
C ARG A 55 -4.45 7.50 4.96
N VAL A 56 -3.23 8.02 5.07
CA VAL A 56 -2.56 8.24 6.35
C VAL A 56 -2.01 9.65 6.30
N ARG A 57 -2.77 10.62 6.78
CA ARG A 57 -2.41 12.04 6.73
C ARG A 57 -2.15 12.46 5.28
N ARG A 58 -0.96 12.95 4.96
CA ARG A 58 -0.60 13.36 3.61
C ARG A 58 -0.02 12.22 2.78
N TYR A 59 0.02 11.02 3.36
CA TYR A 59 0.59 9.86 2.69
C TYR A 59 -0.53 8.91 2.29
N ARG A 60 -0.20 8.04 1.36
CA ARG A 60 -1.12 6.98 0.90
C ARG A 60 -0.40 5.67 0.87
N ILE A 61 -1.11 4.63 1.25
CA ILE A 61 -0.66 3.25 1.12
C ILE A 61 -1.41 2.67 -0.06
N ILE A 62 -0.70 2.09 -1.02
CA ILE A 62 -1.32 1.37 -2.13
C ILE A 62 -1.08 -0.11 -1.87
N TYR A 63 -2.13 -0.91 -1.90
CA TYR A 63 -2.00 -2.33 -1.60
C TYR A 63 -2.89 -3.17 -2.50
N GLY A 64 -2.54 -4.45 -2.58
CA GLY A 64 -3.34 -5.45 -3.27
C GLY A 64 -3.65 -6.57 -2.32
N LEU A 65 -4.61 -7.41 -2.66
CA LEU A 65 -5.04 -8.51 -1.83
C LEU A 65 -4.95 -9.83 -2.58
N ASP A 66 -4.38 -10.83 -1.92
CA ASP A 66 -4.49 -12.21 -2.35
C ASP A 66 -5.46 -12.86 -1.37
N ARG A 67 -6.72 -12.95 -1.77
CA ARG A 67 -7.76 -13.43 -0.87
C ARG A 67 -7.64 -14.92 -0.58
N GLY A 68 -7.16 -15.68 -1.54
CA GLY A 68 -6.96 -17.11 -1.35
C GLY A 68 -5.92 -17.43 -0.30
N LYS A 69 -4.82 -16.71 -0.32
CA LYS A 69 -3.74 -16.91 0.65
C LYS A 69 -3.85 -15.98 1.86
N ARG A 70 -4.81 -15.06 1.84
CA ARG A 70 -5.01 -14.07 2.89
C ARG A 70 -3.74 -13.24 3.12
N ILE A 71 -3.22 -12.71 2.03
CA ILE A 71 -2.04 -11.85 2.06
C ILE A 71 -2.44 -10.45 1.60
N LEU A 72 -2.02 -9.44 2.36
CA LEU A 72 -2.15 -8.06 1.97
C LEU A 72 -0.77 -7.60 1.52
N ASN A 73 -0.64 -7.29 0.23
CA ASN A 73 0.61 -6.86 -0.36
C ASN A 73 0.69 -5.35 -0.35
N VAL A 74 1.63 -4.79 0.40
CA VAL A 74 1.86 -3.35 0.40
C VAL A 74 2.74 -3.04 -0.79
N LEU A 75 2.17 -2.39 -1.79
CA LEU A 75 2.81 -2.16 -3.08
C LEU A 75 3.58 -0.84 -3.13
N ALA A 76 3.07 0.17 -2.46
CA ALA A 76 3.72 1.47 -2.44
C ALA A 76 3.24 2.29 -1.24
N VAL A 77 4.12 3.16 -0.77
CA VAL A 77 3.78 4.16 0.24
C VAL A 77 4.42 5.46 -0.23
N GLY A 78 3.69 6.53 -0.22
CA GLY A 78 4.26 7.81 -0.64
C GLY A 78 3.31 8.97 -0.41
N HIS A 79 3.81 10.16 -0.74
CA HIS A 79 3.05 11.37 -0.55
C HIS A 79 1.83 11.38 -1.49
N ARG A 80 0.72 11.94 -1.01
CA ARG A 80 -0.55 11.95 -1.76
C ARG A 80 -0.44 12.53 -3.16
N ARG A 81 0.52 13.42 -3.41
CA ARG A 81 0.64 14.12 -4.69
C ARG A 81 1.43 13.35 -5.73
N SER A 82 2.26 12.41 -5.32
CA SER A 82 3.16 11.74 -6.25
C SER A 82 3.07 10.23 -6.26
N VAL A 83 2.49 9.61 -5.21
CA VAL A 83 2.55 8.16 -5.06
C VAL A 83 1.87 7.41 -6.21
N TYR A 84 0.75 7.92 -6.70
CA TYR A 84 0.01 7.20 -7.75
C TYR A 84 0.77 7.19 -9.06
N GLU A 85 1.34 8.34 -9.42
CA GLU A 85 2.10 8.45 -10.65
C GLU A 85 3.37 7.61 -10.58
N GLU A 86 4.08 7.67 -9.46
CA GLU A 86 5.29 6.87 -9.26
C GLU A 86 4.99 5.37 -9.28
N PHE A 87 3.88 4.98 -8.65
CA PHE A 87 3.48 3.58 -8.67
C PHE A 87 3.11 3.12 -10.08
N ALA A 88 2.35 3.93 -10.81
CA ALA A 88 1.96 3.59 -12.17
C ALA A 88 3.18 3.41 -13.06
N GLU A 89 4.19 4.28 -12.92
CA GLU A 89 5.43 4.17 -13.68
C GLU A 89 6.17 2.86 -13.37
N ARG A 90 6.26 2.51 -12.10
CA ARG A 90 6.93 1.28 -11.69
C ARG A 90 6.20 0.05 -12.21
N GLU A 91 4.86 0.07 -12.21
CA GLU A 91 4.09 -1.06 -12.72
C GLU A 91 4.26 -1.22 -14.21
N LYS A 92 4.37 -0.13 -14.97
CA LYS A 92 4.66 -0.19 -16.39
C LYS A 92 6.02 -0.83 -16.63
N ALA A 93 7.03 -0.44 -15.85
CA ALA A 93 8.37 -1.02 -15.98
C ALA A 93 8.36 -2.50 -15.66
N ARG A 94 7.59 -2.93 -14.65
CA ARG A 94 7.49 -4.34 -14.29
C ARG A 94 6.78 -5.15 -15.37
N SER A 95 5.83 -4.55 -16.09
CA SER A 95 5.08 -5.27 -17.11
C SER A 95 5.74 -5.25 -18.47
N ALA A 96 6.79 -4.47 -18.64
CA ALA A 96 7.42 -4.27 -19.94
C ALA A 96 8.30 -5.42 -20.41
N ASP A 97 8.52 -6.41 -19.59
CA ASP A 97 9.40 -7.54 -19.95
C ASP A 97 8.73 -8.56 -20.83
#